data_1d7ee0ae98bc1779a4dac53254d23948
#
_entry.id   1d7ee0ae98bc1779a4dac53254d23948
#
_cell.length_a   1.000
_cell.length_b   1.000
_cell.length_c   1.000
_cell.angle_alpha   90.00
_cell.angle_beta   90.00
_cell.angle_gamma   90.00
#
_symmetry.space_group_name_H-M   'P 1'
#
loop_
_entity.id
_entity.type
_entity.pdbx_description
1 polymer ?
#
loop_
_entity_poly.entity_id
_entity_poly.type
_entity_poly.pdbx_seq_one_letter_code
_entity_poly.pdbx_strand_id
1 'polypeptide(L)'
;MNFKKFTAIAVVGLSLVAALIGCSDQKKDDNTLTVGFDQDFPPFGYVDENGEFTGFDIEMAKECADRMGMEIKLQPIDWNSKDLELSSGSIDCIWNGFTMNGREDKYTWTDAYMDNSQVFVVKADSGIKTHADLAGKYVTAQADSAALNALNGEEFTELKESFKELLTCSQYNTAFMDLDAGSVDAIAMDIGVAKFQMEGRESEFVILEEPIVEEQYGVGFLLGNTELRDEVQATLEEMVKDGTFKKISEKWFGYDVCTIEVEDEE
;
A
#
# COMPACT_ATOMS: atom_id res chain seq x y z
N MET A 1 -18.88 -86.59 -28.79
CA MET A 1 -19.33 -85.28 -29.25
C MET A 1 -18.37 -84.22 -28.60
N ASN A 2 -17.40 -83.73 -29.38
CA ASN A 2 -16.24 -83.00 -28.90
C ASN A 2 -16.48 -81.48 -29.01
N PHE A 3 -16.46 -80.77 -27.91
CA PHE A 3 -16.39 -79.32 -27.86
C PHE A 3 -14.96 -78.87 -27.74
N LYS A 4 -14.42 -78.22 -28.77
CA LYS A 4 -13.12 -77.54 -28.75
C LYS A 4 -13.27 -76.17 -28.09
N LYS A 5 -12.50 -75.92 -27.05
CA LYS A 5 -12.38 -74.63 -26.40
C LYS A 5 -11.41 -73.78 -27.21
N PHE A 6 -11.87 -72.60 -27.67
CA PHE A 6 -11.03 -71.55 -28.19
C PHE A 6 -10.73 -70.58 -27.04
N THR A 7 -9.45 -70.46 -26.72
CA THR A 7 -8.94 -69.48 -25.76
C THR A 7 -8.56 -68.25 -26.55
N ALA A 8 -9.27 -67.16 -26.34
CA ALA A 8 -8.91 -65.84 -26.86
C ALA A 8 -8.01 -65.12 -25.84
N ILE A 9 -6.78 -64.81 -26.25
CA ILE A 9 -5.85 -63.99 -25.49
C ILE A 9 -6.14 -62.50 -25.82
N ALA A 10 -6.67 -61.78 -24.87
CA ALA A 10 -6.83 -60.34 -24.98
C ALA A 10 -5.53 -59.66 -24.49
N VAL A 11 -4.82 -59.04 -25.42
CA VAL A 11 -3.67 -58.15 -25.11
C VAL A 11 -4.25 -56.82 -24.75
N VAL A 12 -4.18 -56.44 -23.45
CA VAL A 12 -4.52 -55.12 -22.96
C VAL A 12 -3.28 -54.24 -23.12
N GLY A 13 -3.31 -53.40 -24.15
CA GLY A 13 -2.32 -52.37 -24.33
C GLY A 13 -2.53 -51.24 -23.31
N LEU A 14 -1.66 -51.13 -22.33
CA LEU A 14 -1.63 -50.05 -21.37
C LEU A 14 -0.99 -48.82 -22.02
N SER A 15 -1.81 -47.92 -22.58
CA SER A 15 -1.33 -46.61 -23.08
C SER A 15 -1.10 -45.67 -21.90
N LEU A 16 0.16 -45.49 -21.52
CA LEU A 16 0.60 -44.48 -20.55
C LEU A 16 0.49 -43.11 -21.22
N VAL A 17 -0.60 -42.40 -21.00
CA VAL A 17 -0.71 -40.99 -21.33
C VAL A 17 0.07 -40.20 -20.26
N ALA A 18 1.31 -39.83 -20.55
CA ALA A 18 2.04 -38.86 -19.78
C ALA A 18 1.40 -37.49 -20.01
N ALA A 19 0.56 -37.06 -19.07
CA ALA A 19 0.12 -35.67 -18.98
C ALA A 19 1.35 -34.83 -18.61
N LEU A 20 1.97 -34.20 -19.60
CA LEU A 20 2.86 -33.09 -19.41
C LEU A 20 2.01 -31.94 -18.83
N ILE A 21 2.00 -31.80 -17.51
CA ILE A 21 1.58 -30.59 -16.86
C ILE A 21 2.70 -29.60 -17.20
N GLY A 22 2.51 -28.88 -18.30
CA GLY A 22 3.29 -27.70 -18.57
C GLY A 22 2.96 -26.69 -17.49
N CYS A 23 3.88 -26.46 -16.56
CA CYS A 23 3.96 -25.18 -15.88
C CYS A 23 4.16 -24.17 -17.02
N SER A 24 3.12 -23.47 -17.41
CA SER A 24 3.28 -22.26 -18.17
C SER A 24 3.91 -21.27 -17.21
N ASP A 25 5.22 -21.07 -17.27
CA ASP A 25 5.80 -19.81 -16.89
C ASP A 25 5.03 -18.77 -17.70
N GLN A 26 4.10 -18.07 -17.06
CA GLN A 26 3.56 -16.85 -17.63
C GLN A 26 4.77 -15.92 -17.70
N LYS A 27 5.34 -15.80 -18.91
CA LYS A 27 6.29 -14.70 -19.17
C LYS A 27 5.55 -13.43 -18.81
N LYS A 28 6.08 -12.73 -17.83
CA LYS A 28 5.64 -11.38 -17.49
C LYS A 28 5.73 -10.57 -18.79
N ASP A 29 4.72 -9.80 -19.07
CA ASP A 29 4.74 -8.89 -20.20
C ASP A 29 5.70 -7.76 -19.87
N ASP A 30 6.87 -7.72 -20.51
CA ASP A 30 7.91 -6.73 -20.26
C ASP A 30 7.45 -5.28 -20.56
N ASN A 31 6.25 -5.10 -21.14
CA ASN A 31 5.64 -3.81 -21.45
C ASN A 31 4.52 -3.40 -20.50
N THR A 32 4.38 -4.06 -19.35
CA THR A 32 3.33 -3.76 -18.36
C THR A 32 3.92 -3.38 -17.01
N LEU A 33 3.56 -2.21 -16.48
CA LEU A 33 3.85 -1.82 -15.10
C LEU A 33 2.70 -2.27 -14.19
N THR A 34 2.94 -3.26 -13.35
CA THR A 34 1.95 -3.75 -12.38
C THR A 34 2.19 -3.10 -11.02
N VAL A 35 1.29 -2.21 -10.63
CA VAL A 35 1.36 -1.44 -9.38
C VAL A 35 0.51 -2.10 -8.29
N GLY A 36 1.14 -2.48 -7.17
CA GLY A 36 0.46 -2.98 -5.99
C GLY A 36 0.05 -1.85 -5.05
N PHE A 37 -1.20 -1.86 -4.60
CA PHE A 37 -1.74 -0.84 -3.71
C PHE A 37 -2.89 -1.38 -2.84
N ASP A 38 -3.12 -0.73 -1.68
CA ASP A 38 -4.31 -0.94 -0.85
C ASP A 38 -5.47 -0.11 -1.42
N GLN A 39 -6.54 -0.78 -1.84
CA GLN A 39 -7.71 -0.12 -2.44
C GLN A 39 -8.63 0.58 -1.44
N ASP A 40 -8.29 0.57 -0.16
CA ASP A 40 -9.02 1.20 0.93
C ASP A 40 -8.17 2.27 1.65
N PHE A 41 -7.24 2.91 0.91
CA PHE A 41 -6.28 3.89 1.42
C PHE A 41 -6.39 5.27 0.71
N PRO A 42 -7.57 5.94 0.78
CA PRO A 42 -7.73 7.27 0.20
C PRO A 42 -6.94 8.33 1.00
N PRO A 43 -6.43 9.40 0.37
CA PRO A 43 -6.59 9.78 -1.03
C PRO A 43 -5.56 9.17 -1.99
N PHE A 44 -4.68 8.25 -1.52
CA PHE A 44 -3.54 7.73 -2.29
C PHE A 44 -3.97 6.66 -3.30
N GLY A 45 -4.69 5.62 -2.85
CA GLY A 45 -5.23 4.56 -3.70
C GLY A 45 -6.54 4.03 -3.14
N TYR A 46 -7.62 4.07 -3.93
CA TYR A 46 -8.93 3.58 -3.47
C TYR A 46 -9.88 3.31 -4.64
N VAL A 47 -11.03 2.70 -4.31
CA VAL A 47 -12.13 2.49 -5.25
C VAL A 47 -13.13 3.62 -5.10
N ASP A 48 -13.45 4.33 -6.20
CA ASP A 48 -14.44 5.39 -6.21
C ASP A 48 -15.89 4.86 -6.24
N GLU A 49 -16.86 5.77 -6.25
CA GLU A 49 -18.28 5.44 -6.28
C GLU A 49 -18.71 4.70 -7.56
N ASN A 50 -17.92 4.77 -8.63
CA ASN A 50 -18.16 4.07 -9.89
C ASN A 50 -17.53 2.69 -9.94
N GLY A 51 -16.76 2.33 -8.92
CA GLY A 51 -15.99 1.08 -8.86
C GLY A 51 -14.65 1.14 -9.58
N GLU A 52 -14.14 2.36 -9.87
CA GLU A 52 -12.88 2.57 -10.56
C GLU A 52 -11.75 2.86 -9.56
N PHE A 53 -10.53 2.36 -9.86
CA PHE A 53 -9.35 2.67 -9.08
C PHE A 53 -8.90 4.11 -9.33
N THR A 54 -8.78 4.87 -8.25
CA THR A 54 -8.45 6.29 -8.24
C THR A 54 -7.57 6.65 -7.03
N GLY A 55 -7.06 7.87 -6.99
CA GLY A 55 -6.21 8.38 -5.93
C GLY A 55 -4.99 9.11 -6.49
N PHE A 56 -4.30 9.83 -5.61
CA PHE A 56 -3.10 10.57 -5.96
C PHE A 56 -2.03 9.66 -6.57
N ASP A 57 -1.67 8.59 -5.87
CA ASP A 57 -0.63 7.66 -6.32
C ASP A 57 -1.07 6.87 -7.56
N ILE A 58 -2.36 6.55 -7.66
CA ILE A 58 -2.91 5.89 -8.85
C ILE A 58 -2.82 6.79 -10.08
N GLU A 59 -3.07 8.10 -9.92
CA GLU A 59 -2.96 9.07 -11.02
C GLU A 59 -1.50 9.28 -11.41
N MET A 60 -0.59 9.39 -10.41
CA MET A 60 0.85 9.47 -10.64
C MET A 60 1.39 8.24 -11.39
N ALA A 61 0.99 7.04 -10.97
CA ALA A 61 1.40 5.78 -11.59
C ALA A 61 0.88 5.64 -13.02
N LYS A 62 -0.37 6.06 -13.29
CA LYS A 62 -0.94 6.07 -14.65
C LYS A 62 -0.16 7.00 -15.58
N GLU A 63 0.11 8.21 -15.15
CA GLU A 63 0.89 9.18 -15.92
C GLU A 63 2.32 8.69 -16.17
N CYS A 64 2.95 8.11 -15.14
CA CYS A 64 4.29 7.56 -15.25
C CYS A 64 4.35 6.42 -16.29
N ALA A 65 3.42 5.45 -16.23
CA ALA A 65 3.35 4.36 -17.18
C ALA A 65 3.12 4.85 -18.63
N ASP A 66 2.24 5.85 -18.82
CA ASP A 66 1.97 6.43 -20.15
C ASP A 66 3.22 7.06 -20.75
N ARG A 67 4.01 7.81 -19.96
CA ARG A 67 5.28 8.41 -20.39
C ARG A 67 6.35 7.37 -20.71
N MET A 68 6.42 6.29 -19.95
CA MET A 68 7.33 5.16 -20.20
C MET A 68 6.87 4.32 -21.40
N GLY A 69 5.68 4.57 -21.97
CA GLY A 69 5.09 3.77 -23.04
C GLY A 69 4.69 2.36 -22.61
N MET A 70 4.44 2.16 -21.32
CA MET A 70 4.02 0.89 -20.72
C MET A 70 2.50 0.84 -20.52
N GLU A 71 1.92 -0.35 -20.61
CA GLU A 71 0.56 -0.58 -20.10
C GLU A 71 0.58 -0.57 -18.58
N ILE A 72 -0.41 0.07 -17.94
CA ILE A 72 -0.55 -0.01 -16.49
C ILE A 72 -1.52 -1.09 -16.07
N LYS A 73 -1.13 -1.90 -15.10
CA LYS A 73 -2.01 -2.81 -14.38
C LYS A 73 -2.06 -2.43 -12.91
N LEU A 74 -3.24 -2.02 -12.45
CA LEU A 74 -3.49 -1.72 -11.05
C LEU A 74 -3.92 -3.00 -10.34
N GLN A 75 -3.12 -3.44 -9.37
CA GLN A 75 -3.33 -4.68 -8.64
C GLN A 75 -3.63 -4.38 -7.17
N PRO A 76 -4.90 -4.43 -6.73
CA PRO A 76 -5.20 -4.32 -5.32
C PRO A 76 -4.62 -5.51 -4.56
N ILE A 77 -4.01 -5.21 -3.42
CA ILE A 77 -3.36 -6.21 -2.55
C ILE A 77 -3.85 -6.06 -1.11
N ASP A 78 -3.77 -7.12 -0.34
CA ASP A 78 -3.80 -7.04 1.11
C ASP A 78 -2.46 -6.47 1.59
N TRP A 79 -2.51 -5.40 2.39
CA TRP A 79 -1.30 -4.70 2.81
C TRP A 79 -0.28 -5.59 3.52
N ASN A 80 -0.75 -6.57 4.28
CA ASN A 80 0.12 -7.58 4.93
C ASN A 80 0.85 -8.47 3.92
N SER A 81 0.35 -8.58 2.69
CA SER A 81 0.90 -9.46 1.67
C SER A 81 1.86 -8.75 0.71
N LYS A 82 2.07 -7.43 0.86
CA LYS A 82 2.85 -6.62 -0.09
C LYS A 82 4.22 -7.17 -0.41
N ASP A 83 4.94 -7.67 0.61
CA ASP A 83 6.28 -8.24 0.44
C ASP A 83 6.25 -9.54 -0.36
N LEU A 84 5.23 -10.37 -0.13
CA LEU A 84 5.04 -11.62 -0.87
C LEU A 84 4.64 -11.34 -2.32
N GLU A 85 3.72 -10.41 -2.54
CA GLU A 85 3.28 -10.02 -3.90
C GLU A 85 4.46 -9.46 -4.72
N LEU A 86 5.29 -8.60 -4.10
CA LEU A 86 6.48 -8.05 -4.73
C LEU A 86 7.55 -9.13 -5.00
N SER A 87 7.86 -9.96 -4.01
CA SER A 87 8.89 -10.99 -4.14
C SER A 87 8.51 -12.13 -5.07
N SER A 88 7.22 -12.42 -5.24
CA SER A 88 6.71 -13.40 -6.21
C SER A 88 6.67 -12.86 -7.65
N GLY A 89 6.81 -11.53 -7.82
CA GLY A 89 6.67 -10.87 -9.10
C GLY A 89 5.20 -10.71 -9.55
N SER A 90 4.24 -10.86 -8.65
CA SER A 90 2.82 -10.56 -8.93
C SER A 90 2.60 -9.07 -9.17
N ILE A 91 3.42 -8.21 -8.54
CA ILE A 91 3.50 -6.77 -8.75
C ILE A 91 4.95 -6.37 -9.04
N ASP A 92 5.13 -5.23 -9.70
CA ASP A 92 6.45 -4.66 -10.03
C ASP A 92 6.95 -3.68 -8.99
N CYS A 93 6.02 -2.93 -8.41
CA CYS A 93 6.28 -1.96 -7.36
C CYS A 93 5.09 -1.84 -6.41
N ILE A 94 5.35 -1.24 -5.26
CA ILE A 94 4.36 -0.80 -4.28
C ILE A 94 4.30 0.72 -4.37
N TRP A 95 3.13 1.26 -4.69
CA TRP A 95 2.91 2.71 -4.82
C TRP A 95 1.59 3.08 -4.16
N ASN A 96 1.63 3.49 -2.89
CA ASN A 96 0.42 3.72 -2.08
C ASN A 96 0.72 4.46 -0.76
N GLY A 97 1.24 5.69 -0.82
CA GLY A 97 1.69 6.35 0.40
C GLY A 97 2.69 5.45 1.15
N PHE A 98 3.69 4.93 0.45
CA PHE A 98 4.54 3.88 0.99
C PHE A 98 5.75 4.46 1.72
N THR A 99 5.71 4.38 3.05
CA THR A 99 6.74 4.91 3.96
C THR A 99 8.08 4.25 3.75
N MET A 100 9.09 5.05 3.48
CA MET A 100 10.49 4.62 3.33
C MET A 100 11.17 4.38 4.67
N ASN A 101 10.90 5.26 5.66
CA ASN A 101 11.55 5.27 6.96
C ASN A 101 11.43 3.92 7.68
N GLY A 102 12.58 3.37 8.10
CA GLY A 102 12.69 2.06 8.73
C GLY A 102 12.55 0.86 7.78
N ARG A 103 12.54 1.12 6.46
CA ARG A 103 12.47 0.11 5.40
C ARG A 103 13.51 0.31 4.31
N GLU A 104 14.51 1.18 4.55
CA GLU A 104 15.51 1.61 3.56
C GLU A 104 16.27 0.42 2.95
N ASP A 105 16.59 -0.59 3.76
CA ASP A 105 17.36 -1.79 3.33
C ASP A 105 16.48 -2.91 2.79
N LYS A 106 15.14 -2.77 2.81
CA LYS A 106 14.21 -3.84 2.40
C LYS A 106 13.81 -3.77 0.94
N TYR A 107 13.86 -2.57 0.37
CA TYR A 107 13.40 -2.30 -0.99
C TYR A 107 14.44 -1.49 -1.75
N THR A 108 14.31 -1.47 -3.07
CA THR A 108 14.93 -0.44 -3.91
C THR A 108 13.92 0.68 -4.08
N TRP A 109 14.27 1.90 -3.65
CA TRP A 109 13.37 3.03 -3.57
C TRP A 109 13.64 4.07 -4.66
N THR A 110 12.61 4.78 -5.09
CA THR A 110 12.77 6.12 -5.69
C THR A 110 13.26 7.10 -4.64
N ASP A 111 13.58 8.32 -5.03
CA ASP A 111 13.64 9.44 -4.10
C ASP A 111 12.27 9.64 -3.44
N ALA A 112 12.29 10.25 -2.26
CA ALA A 112 11.05 10.61 -1.58
C ALA A 112 10.28 11.63 -2.43
N TYR A 113 9.00 11.33 -2.70
CA TYR A 113 8.17 12.23 -3.49
C TYR A 113 7.23 13.09 -2.63
N MET A 114 7.04 12.75 -1.36
CA MET A 114 6.14 13.46 -0.45
C MET A 114 6.56 13.24 1.01
N ASP A 115 6.49 14.31 1.83
CA ASP A 115 6.57 14.22 3.29
C ASP A 115 5.19 13.89 3.88
N ASN A 116 5.18 13.11 4.94
CA ASN A 116 3.96 12.70 5.65
C ASN A 116 4.23 12.55 7.15
N SER A 117 3.20 12.24 7.92
CA SER A 117 3.32 11.87 9.34
C SER A 117 2.28 10.85 9.75
N GLN A 118 2.62 10.06 10.76
CA GLN A 118 1.68 9.18 11.45
C GLN A 118 1.13 9.91 12.68
N VAL A 119 -0.18 9.83 12.90
CA VAL A 119 -0.90 10.57 13.93
C VAL A 119 -1.89 9.70 14.68
N PHE A 120 -2.39 10.20 15.82
CA PHE A 120 -3.56 9.62 16.46
C PHE A 120 -4.82 10.40 16.10
N VAL A 121 -5.87 9.67 15.74
CA VAL A 121 -7.24 10.19 15.58
C VAL A 121 -8.09 9.71 16.73
N VAL A 122 -8.84 10.61 17.34
CA VAL A 122 -9.73 10.35 18.47
C VAL A 122 -11.09 11.02 18.26
N LYS A 123 -12.11 10.62 19.01
CA LYS A 123 -13.39 11.34 19.01
C LYS A 123 -13.23 12.72 19.65
N ALA A 124 -13.87 13.74 19.07
CA ALA A 124 -13.80 15.12 19.55
C ALA A 124 -14.29 15.31 21.01
N ASP A 125 -15.22 14.48 21.44
CA ASP A 125 -15.80 14.49 22.79
C ASP A 125 -15.11 13.51 23.77
N SER A 126 -14.06 12.80 23.33
CA SER A 126 -13.32 11.82 24.15
C SER A 126 -12.58 12.40 25.35
N GLY A 127 -12.23 13.70 25.26
CA GLY A 127 -11.36 14.37 26.23
C GLY A 127 -9.88 14.04 26.09
N ILE A 128 -9.46 13.19 25.15
CA ILE A 128 -8.08 12.85 24.82
C ILE A 128 -7.48 14.02 24.00
N LYS A 129 -6.32 14.55 24.43
CA LYS A 129 -5.66 15.69 23.78
C LYS A 129 -4.19 15.47 23.53
N THR A 130 -3.57 14.55 24.23
CA THR A 130 -2.15 14.24 24.17
C THR A 130 -1.93 12.74 24.14
N HIS A 131 -0.72 12.29 23.74
CA HIS A 131 -0.35 10.88 23.80
C HIS A 131 -0.49 10.30 25.23
N ALA A 132 -0.22 11.09 26.27
CA ALA A 132 -0.34 10.64 27.65
C ALA A 132 -1.79 10.29 28.05
N ASP A 133 -2.79 10.93 27.43
CA ASP A 133 -4.21 10.64 27.68
C ASP A 133 -4.67 9.28 27.12
N LEU A 134 -3.81 8.63 26.29
CA LEU A 134 -4.07 7.30 25.77
C LEU A 134 -3.79 6.18 26.79
N ALA A 135 -3.28 6.51 27.97
CA ALA A 135 -3.06 5.53 29.05
C ALA A 135 -4.38 4.84 29.43
N GLY A 136 -4.38 3.51 29.41
CA GLY A 136 -5.55 2.66 29.69
C GLY A 136 -6.61 2.65 28.57
N LYS A 137 -6.30 3.17 27.37
CA LYS A 137 -7.17 3.24 26.20
C LYS A 137 -6.94 2.08 25.24
N TYR A 138 -7.95 1.74 24.48
CA TYR A 138 -7.83 0.86 23.33
C TYR A 138 -7.38 1.66 22.10
N VAL A 139 -6.23 1.32 21.56
CA VAL A 139 -5.67 1.93 20.36
C VAL A 139 -5.65 0.91 19.23
N THR A 140 -6.00 1.29 18.03
CA THR A 140 -5.90 0.42 16.86
C THR A 140 -5.00 1.03 15.79
N ALA A 141 -4.35 0.20 14.99
CA ALA A 141 -3.61 0.58 13.79
C ALA A 141 -3.80 -0.50 12.71
N GLN A 142 -3.61 -0.13 11.45
CA GLN A 142 -3.63 -1.12 10.38
C GLN A 142 -2.43 -2.07 10.55
N ALA A 143 -2.67 -3.35 10.31
CA ALA A 143 -1.62 -4.36 10.36
C ALA A 143 -0.50 -4.05 9.36
N ASP A 144 0.76 -4.16 9.80
CA ASP A 144 1.97 -3.86 9.02
C ASP A 144 2.07 -2.42 8.46
N SER A 145 1.29 -1.48 9.06
CA SER A 145 1.40 -0.04 8.77
C SER A 145 2.64 0.59 9.39
N ALA A 146 2.99 1.80 8.93
CA ALA A 146 4.06 2.60 9.52
C ALA A 146 3.73 2.99 10.97
N ALA A 147 2.47 3.36 11.26
CA ALA A 147 2.02 3.67 12.61
C ALA A 147 2.21 2.48 13.57
N LEU A 148 1.80 1.27 13.16
CA LEU A 148 1.96 0.08 13.99
C LEU A 148 3.44 -0.25 14.22
N ASN A 149 4.27 -0.12 13.19
CA ASN A 149 5.70 -0.36 13.28
C ASN A 149 6.39 0.65 14.21
N ALA A 150 6.04 1.94 14.12
CA ALA A 150 6.54 2.97 15.02
C ALA A 150 6.17 2.67 16.48
N LEU A 151 4.89 2.38 16.76
CA LEU A 151 4.40 2.04 18.10
C LEU A 151 5.04 0.77 18.67
N ASN A 152 5.52 -0.14 17.83
CA ASN A 152 6.28 -1.34 18.24
C ASN A 152 7.77 -1.06 18.39
N GLY A 153 8.26 0.10 17.99
CA GLY A 153 9.65 0.52 18.16
C GLY A 153 10.03 0.83 19.61
N GLU A 154 11.32 0.88 19.87
CA GLU A 154 11.86 1.12 21.24
C GLU A 154 11.42 2.49 21.78
N GLU A 155 11.35 3.50 20.94
CA GLU A 155 10.99 4.88 21.30
C GLU A 155 9.59 4.97 21.93
N PHE A 156 8.64 4.16 21.47
CA PHE A 156 7.23 4.17 21.92
C PHE A 156 6.90 3.07 22.92
N THR A 157 7.89 2.34 23.47
CA THR A 157 7.67 1.23 24.39
C THR A 157 6.82 1.66 25.59
N GLU A 158 7.19 2.77 26.27
CA GLU A 158 6.48 3.25 27.46
C GLU A 158 5.03 3.68 27.12
N LEU A 159 4.84 4.38 25.98
CA LEU A 159 3.52 4.78 25.52
C LEU A 159 2.66 3.56 25.22
N LYS A 160 3.19 2.61 24.42
CA LYS A 160 2.46 1.37 24.08
C LYS A 160 2.08 0.54 25.30
N GLU A 161 2.99 0.40 26.28
CA GLU A 161 2.73 -0.31 27.53
C GLU A 161 1.69 0.40 28.40
N SER A 162 1.49 1.72 28.23
CA SER A 162 0.45 2.47 28.93
C SER A 162 -0.95 2.21 28.36
N PHE A 163 -1.09 1.78 27.11
CA PHE A 163 -2.37 1.45 26.50
C PHE A 163 -3.04 0.29 27.24
N LYS A 164 -4.35 0.25 27.22
CA LYS A 164 -5.05 -0.95 27.67
C LYS A 164 -4.79 -2.11 26.72
N GLU A 165 -4.80 -1.84 25.42
CA GLU A 165 -4.45 -2.78 24.38
C GLU A 165 -4.16 -2.04 23.06
N LEU A 166 -3.13 -2.49 22.32
CA LEU A 166 -2.89 -2.09 20.94
C LEU A 166 -3.43 -3.17 20.01
N LEU A 167 -4.53 -2.85 19.35
CA LEU A 167 -5.24 -3.72 18.42
C LEU A 167 -4.78 -3.51 16.98
N THR A 168 -5.10 -4.46 16.13
CA THR A 168 -4.84 -4.33 14.69
C THR A 168 -6.12 -4.47 13.88
N CYS A 169 -6.26 -3.66 12.83
CA CYS A 169 -7.31 -3.78 11.83
C CYS A 169 -6.69 -4.07 10.45
N SER A 170 -7.49 -4.55 9.51
CA SER A 170 -7.06 -4.73 8.13
C SER A 170 -7.15 -3.44 7.31
N GLN A 171 -8.11 -2.56 7.63
CA GLN A 171 -8.45 -1.37 6.86
C GLN A 171 -8.88 -0.23 7.79
N TYR A 172 -8.53 1.02 7.45
CA TYR A 172 -8.88 2.19 8.25
C TYR A 172 -10.38 2.51 8.24
N ASN A 173 -11.12 2.15 7.19
CA ASN A 173 -12.59 2.24 7.18
C ASN A 173 -13.20 1.49 8.38
N THR A 174 -12.73 0.27 8.65
CA THR A 174 -13.17 -0.51 9.80
C THR A 174 -12.74 0.14 11.12
N ALA A 175 -11.52 0.68 11.19
CA ALA A 175 -11.03 1.37 12.38
C ALA A 175 -11.90 2.59 12.76
N PHE A 176 -12.32 3.38 11.75
CA PHE A 176 -13.26 4.50 11.98
C PHE A 176 -14.63 4.04 12.46
N MET A 177 -15.16 2.93 11.93
CA MET A 177 -16.41 2.33 12.44
C MET A 177 -16.27 1.88 13.89
N ASP A 178 -15.14 1.30 14.26
CA ASP A 178 -14.85 0.88 15.64
C ASP A 178 -14.69 2.08 16.59
N LEU A 179 -14.06 3.17 16.11
CA LEU A 179 -13.94 4.42 16.85
C LEU A 179 -15.33 5.06 17.07
N ASP A 180 -16.17 5.09 16.03
CA ASP A 180 -17.56 5.56 16.14
C ASP A 180 -18.37 4.76 17.14
N ALA A 181 -18.26 3.44 17.10
CA ALA A 181 -18.96 2.54 18.00
C ALA A 181 -18.41 2.58 19.44
N GLY A 182 -17.23 3.19 19.67
CA GLY A 182 -16.54 3.21 20.95
C GLY A 182 -15.90 1.86 21.31
N SER A 183 -15.65 1.00 20.32
CA SER A 183 -14.91 -0.25 20.50
C SER A 183 -13.42 0.01 20.68
N VAL A 184 -12.92 1.12 20.11
CA VAL A 184 -11.58 1.68 20.31
C VAL A 184 -11.68 3.15 20.71
N ASP A 185 -10.66 3.67 21.37
CA ASP A 185 -10.57 5.06 21.82
C ASP A 185 -9.76 5.94 20.87
N ALA A 186 -8.82 5.33 20.13
CA ALA A 186 -7.96 6.03 19.17
C ALA A 186 -7.54 5.13 18.01
N ILE A 187 -7.24 5.78 16.86
CA ILE A 187 -6.65 5.16 15.67
C ILE A 187 -5.27 5.77 15.47
N ALA A 188 -4.22 4.95 15.37
CA ALA A 188 -2.91 5.37 14.91
C ALA A 188 -2.84 5.17 13.39
N MET A 189 -2.62 6.25 12.64
CA MET A 189 -2.75 6.23 11.19
C MET A 189 -2.04 7.38 10.49
N ASP A 190 -1.98 7.28 9.19
CA ASP A 190 -1.52 8.28 8.25
C ASP A 190 -2.37 9.55 8.29
N ILE A 191 -1.71 10.73 8.32
CA ILE A 191 -2.42 12.01 8.42
C ILE A 191 -3.22 12.35 7.15
N GLY A 192 -2.73 11.96 5.97
CA GLY A 192 -3.43 12.18 4.71
C GLY A 192 -4.72 11.36 4.65
N VAL A 193 -4.66 10.10 5.06
CA VAL A 193 -5.82 9.21 5.17
C VAL A 193 -6.77 9.71 6.26
N ALA A 194 -6.26 10.13 7.41
CA ALA A 194 -7.07 10.68 8.49
C ALA A 194 -7.89 11.89 8.01
N LYS A 195 -7.25 12.86 7.37
CA LYS A 195 -7.90 14.06 6.84
C LYS A 195 -8.99 13.71 5.83
N PHE A 196 -8.73 12.79 4.92
CA PHE A 196 -9.72 12.33 3.93
C PHE A 196 -10.91 11.66 4.61
N GLN A 197 -10.68 10.74 5.53
CA GLN A 197 -11.74 10.02 6.26
C GLN A 197 -12.59 10.94 7.14
N MET A 198 -12.03 12.05 7.59
CA MET A 198 -12.70 13.04 8.42
C MET A 198 -13.44 14.11 7.60
N GLU A 199 -13.29 14.15 6.27
CA GLU A 199 -13.95 15.15 5.42
C GLU A 199 -15.46 15.14 5.62
N GLY A 200 -16.02 16.32 5.96
CA GLY A 200 -17.44 16.48 6.32
C GLY A 200 -17.80 15.98 7.73
N ARG A 201 -16.85 15.49 8.49
CA ARG A 201 -17.00 14.96 9.87
C ARG A 201 -16.00 15.58 10.86
N GLU A 202 -15.43 16.75 10.55
CA GLU A 202 -14.36 17.41 11.33
C GLU A 202 -14.82 17.79 12.76
N SER A 203 -16.13 17.85 12.98
CA SER A 203 -16.69 18.06 14.32
C SER A 203 -16.78 16.80 15.18
N GLU A 204 -16.63 15.61 14.59
CA GLU A 204 -16.77 14.32 15.27
C GLU A 204 -15.43 13.78 15.75
N PHE A 205 -14.35 14.10 15.04
CA PHE A 205 -13.01 13.58 15.30
C PHE A 205 -11.97 14.70 15.41
N VAL A 206 -10.87 14.36 16.05
CA VAL A 206 -9.70 15.24 16.21
C VAL A 206 -8.44 14.44 15.92
N ILE A 207 -7.55 15.03 15.13
CA ILE A 207 -6.17 14.58 15.00
C ILE A 207 -5.38 15.21 16.16
N LEU A 208 -4.64 14.42 16.93
CA LEU A 208 -3.77 14.96 17.98
C LEU A 208 -2.65 15.80 17.35
N GLU A 209 -2.29 16.91 18.00
CA GLU A 209 -1.31 17.87 17.46
C GLU A 209 0.10 17.28 17.33
N GLU A 210 0.49 16.44 18.29
CA GLU A 210 1.79 15.78 18.29
C GLU A 210 1.75 14.55 17.37
N PRO A 211 2.57 14.50 16.30
CA PRO A 211 2.65 13.31 15.46
C PRO A 211 3.34 12.16 16.20
N ILE A 212 3.03 10.92 15.80
CA ILE A 212 3.76 9.75 16.26
C ILE A 212 5.17 9.77 15.67
N VAL A 213 5.26 9.88 14.34
CA VAL A 213 6.53 10.03 13.60
C VAL A 213 6.29 10.86 12.35
N GLU A 214 7.33 11.58 11.93
CA GLU A 214 7.43 12.14 10.60
C GLU A 214 8.03 11.09 9.66
N GLU A 215 7.60 11.09 8.42
CA GLU A 215 7.99 10.07 7.43
C GLU A 215 8.00 10.62 6.01
N GLN A 216 8.55 9.83 5.09
CA GLN A 216 8.61 10.14 3.68
C GLN A 216 8.09 8.98 2.86
N TYR A 217 7.40 9.31 1.75
CA TYR A 217 6.89 8.33 0.80
C TYR A 217 7.79 8.18 -0.40
N GLY A 218 7.99 6.94 -0.82
CA GLY A 218 8.65 6.58 -2.07
C GLY A 218 7.91 5.46 -2.77
N VAL A 219 8.28 5.19 -4.01
CA VAL A 219 7.86 3.99 -4.73
C VAL A 219 8.84 2.88 -4.39
N GLY A 220 8.33 1.76 -3.87
CA GLY A 220 9.15 0.63 -3.44
C GLY A 220 9.18 -0.50 -4.46
N PHE A 221 10.38 -0.92 -4.86
CA PHE A 221 10.62 -2.03 -5.78
C PHE A 221 11.29 -3.19 -5.06
N LEU A 222 11.27 -4.38 -5.68
CA LEU A 222 12.04 -5.51 -5.17
C LEU A 222 13.51 -5.11 -4.99
N LEU A 223 14.10 -5.48 -3.86
CA LEU A 223 15.48 -5.14 -3.56
C LEU A 223 16.43 -5.60 -4.68
N GLY A 224 17.17 -4.66 -5.24
CA GLY A 224 18.07 -4.86 -6.38
C GLY A 224 17.45 -4.59 -7.76
N ASN A 225 16.14 -4.34 -7.87
CA ASN A 225 15.51 -3.94 -9.12
C ASN A 225 15.73 -2.43 -9.38
N THR A 226 16.94 -2.09 -9.79
CA THR A 226 17.36 -0.71 -10.03
C THR A 226 16.94 -0.21 -11.41
N GLU A 227 16.83 -1.07 -12.42
CA GLU A 227 16.50 -0.68 -13.79
C GLU A 227 15.11 -0.04 -13.86
N LEU A 228 14.08 -0.73 -13.44
CA LEU A 228 12.71 -0.19 -13.42
C LEU A 228 12.56 1.00 -12.47
N ARG A 229 13.25 0.95 -11.29
CA ARG A 229 13.28 2.07 -10.37
C ARG A 229 13.84 3.33 -11.02
N ASP A 230 14.96 3.22 -11.74
CA ASP A 230 15.62 4.35 -12.40
C ASP A 230 14.74 4.95 -13.51
N GLU A 231 14.00 4.11 -14.25
CA GLU A 231 13.02 4.56 -15.25
C GLU A 231 11.85 5.32 -14.60
N VAL A 232 11.29 4.80 -13.51
CA VAL A 232 10.21 5.48 -12.76
C VAL A 232 10.73 6.78 -12.14
N GLN A 233 11.93 6.78 -11.55
CA GLN A 233 12.55 7.97 -10.96
C GLN A 233 12.73 9.07 -12.02
N ALA A 234 13.34 8.75 -13.16
CA ALA A 234 13.53 9.70 -14.24
C ALA A 234 12.21 10.29 -14.74
N THR A 235 11.16 9.45 -14.82
CA THR A 235 9.84 9.89 -15.25
C THR A 235 9.19 10.81 -14.21
N LEU A 236 9.35 10.52 -12.92
CA LEU A 236 8.88 11.43 -11.85
C LEU A 236 9.58 12.79 -11.92
N GLU A 237 10.88 12.81 -12.17
CA GLU A 237 11.63 14.06 -12.37
C GLU A 237 11.16 14.86 -13.60
N GLU A 238 10.83 14.19 -14.69
CA GLU A 238 10.21 14.83 -15.86
C GLU A 238 8.85 15.46 -15.51
N MET A 239 8.02 14.74 -14.73
CA MET A 239 6.73 15.25 -14.27
C MET A 239 6.87 16.45 -13.32
N VAL A 240 7.95 16.50 -12.55
CA VAL A 240 8.28 17.68 -11.72
C VAL A 240 8.68 18.86 -12.62
N LYS A 241 9.60 18.64 -13.57
CA LYS A 241 10.12 19.67 -14.47
C LYS A 241 9.03 20.32 -15.33
N ASP A 242 8.08 19.55 -15.82
CA ASP A 242 7.00 20.08 -16.68
C ASP A 242 5.75 20.52 -15.90
N GLY A 243 5.74 20.37 -14.56
CA GLY A 243 4.67 20.79 -13.67
C GLY A 243 3.48 19.83 -13.59
N THR A 244 3.56 18.66 -14.19
CA THR A 244 2.48 17.64 -14.12
C THR A 244 2.33 17.09 -12.71
N PHE A 245 3.45 16.83 -12.01
CA PHE A 245 3.41 16.42 -10.60
C PHE A 245 2.65 17.44 -9.76
N LYS A 246 3.02 18.71 -9.85
CA LYS A 246 2.35 19.80 -9.15
C LYS A 246 0.86 19.86 -9.46
N LYS A 247 0.48 19.73 -10.71
CA LYS A 247 -0.94 19.76 -11.12
C LYS A 247 -1.74 18.63 -10.50
N ILE A 248 -1.20 17.41 -10.47
CA ILE A 248 -1.84 16.25 -9.83
C ILE A 248 -1.90 16.48 -8.31
N SER A 249 -0.81 16.95 -7.72
CA SER A 249 -0.72 17.29 -6.30
C SER A 249 -1.77 18.33 -5.88
N GLU A 250 -1.87 19.45 -6.59
CA GLU A 250 -2.86 20.51 -6.33
C GLU A 250 -4.31 20.01 -6.49
N LYS A 251 -4.55 19.07 -7.39
CA LYS A 251 -5.88 18.45 -7.57
C LYS A 251 -6.32 17.68 -6.33
N TRP A 252 -5.40 16.93 -5.70
CA TRP A 252 -5.70 16.03 -4.59
C TRP A 252 -5.60 16.68 -3.22
N PHE A 253 -4.65 17.59 -3.04
CA PHE A 253 -4.32 18.19 -1.74
C PHE A 253 -4.57 19.70 -1.68
N GLY A 254 -4.81 20.36 -2.82
CA GLY A 254 -4.97 21.81 -2.89
C GLY A 254 -3.64 22.59 -2.85
N TYR A 255 -2.50 21.91 -2.76
CA TYR A 255 -1.15 22.46 -2.77
C TYR A 255 -0.15 21.46 -3.33
N ASP A 256 1.06 21.91 -3.64
CA ASP A 256 2.14 21.07 -4.11
C ASP A 256 2.79 20.33 -2.94
N VAL A 257 2.80 18.97 -2.98
CA VAL A 257 3.39 18.11 -1.96
C VAL A 257 4.74 17.53 -2.38
N CYS A 258 5.25 17.93 -3.56
CA CYS A 258 6.48 17.37 -4.13
C CYS A 258 7.70 17.67 -3.27
N THR A 259 8.48 16.62 -2.98
CA THR A 259 9.79 16.73 -2.31
C THR A 259 10.96 16.35 -3.21
N ILE A 260 10.69 15.92 -4.46
CA ILE A 260 11.75 15.61 -5.42
C ILE A 260 12.43 16.91 -5.86
N GLU A 261 13.73 17.00 -5.63
CA GLU A 261 14.56 18.09 -6.13
C GLU A 261 15.06 17.74 -7.53
N VAL A 262 14.86 18.64 -8.48
CA VAL A 262 15.40 18.52 -9.84
C VAL A 262 16.39 19.64 -10.09
N GLU A 263 17.55 19.30 -10.66
CA GLU A 263 18.50 20.31 -11.07
C GLU A 263 17.93 21.11 -12.28
N ASP A 264 17.89 22.42 -12.16
CA ASP A 264 17.60 23.28 -13.31
C ASP A 264 18.76 23.14 -14.32
N GLU A 265 18.47 22.67 -15.52
CA GLU A 265 19.46 22.72 -16.62
C GLU A 265 19.75 24.21 -16.93
N GLU A 266 20.99 24.68 -16.61
CA GLU A 266 21.47 26.00 -16.98
C GLU A 266 21.64 26.18 -18.51
#